data_c84956ad062bb70a9993e2ec1f158856
#
_entry.id   c84956ad062bb70a9993e2ec1f158856
#
_cell.length_a   1.000
_cell.length_b   1.000
_cell.length_c   1.000
_cell.angle_alpha   90.00
_cell.angle_beta   90.00
_cell.angle_gamma   90.00
#
_symmetry.space_group_name_H-M   'P 1'
#
loop_
_entity.id
_entity.type
_entity.pdbx_description
1 polymer ?
#
loop_
_entity_poly.entity_id
_entity_poly.type
_entity_poly.pdbx_seq_one_letter_code
_entity_poly.pdbx_strand_id
1 'polypeptide(L)'
;STPIKSSAASDVYKRQLLELHAHKTGALIIAAVELGCAAAGVKADTAIRKFLVRYAAEVGLVFQIVDDILDVTSTTEELGKPVGSDADNDKTTFITLYGLQDAHEKAEHHNAAALAALDALGPKADFLRLMAAELLERKK
;
A
#
# COMPACT_ATOMS: atom_id res chain seq x y z
N SER A 1 -23.45 -21.60 -21.42
CA SER A 1 -23.15 -21.51 -19.97
C SER A 1 -21.66 -21.37 -19.62
N THR A 2 -20.82 -20.84 -20.51
CA THR A 2 -19.37 -20.73 -20.35
C THR A 2 -18.83 -19.33 -19.99
N PRO A 3 -19.60 -18.23 -19.98
CA PRO A 3 -19.03 -16.89 -19.69
C PRO A 3 -18.62 -16.66 -18.22
N ILE A 4 -19.30 -17.31 -17.27
CA ILE A 4 -19.10 -17.04 -15.82
C ILE A 4 -17.76 -17.58 -15.31
N LYS A 5 -17.30 -18.72 -15.80
CA LYS A 5 -16.00 -19.31 -15.41
C LYS A 5 -14.81 -18.50 -15.96
N SER A 6 -14.96 -17.90 -17.12
CA SER A 6 -13.93 -17.06 -17.75
C SER A 6 -13.75 -15.73 -17.02
N SER A 7 -14.83 -15.08 -16.55
CA SER A 7 -14.76 -13.83 -15.80
C SER A 7 -14.14 -14.03 -14.41
N ALA A 8 -14.52 -15.08 -13.68
CA ALA A 8 -13.97 -15.39 -12.37
C ALA A 8 -12.45 -15.68 -12.42
N ALA A 9 -11.99 -16.42 -13.44
CA ALA A 9 -10.55 -16.68 -13.65
C ALA A 9 -9.80 -15.39 -13.99
N SER A 10 -10.39 -14.51 -14.79
CA SER A 10 -9.83 -13.19 -15.10
C SER A 10 -9.71 -12.31 -13.85
N ASP A 11 -10.73 -12.32 -12.98
CA ASP A 11 -10.73 -11.54 -11.74
C ASP A 11 -9.70 -12.05 -10.75
N VAL A 12 -9.52 -13.37 -10.63
CA VAL A 12 -8.44 -13.96 -9.82
C VAL A 12 -7.07 -13.55 -10.35
N TYR A 13 -6.86 -13.61 -11.65
CA TYR A 13 -5.60 -13.20 -12.29
C TYR A 13 -5.31 -11.71 -12.06
N LYS A 14 -6.30 -10.83 -12.20
CA LYS A 14 -6.16 -9.40 -11.95
C LYS A 14 -5.79 -9.11 -10.50
N ARG A 15 -6.41 -9.81 -9.53
CA ARG A 15 -6.07 -9.69 -8.11
C ARG A 15 -4.63 -10.10 -7.84
N GLN A 16 -4.17 -11.23 -8.38
CA GLN A 16 -2.80 -11.70 -8.24
C GLN A 16 -1.80 -10.71 -8.84
N LEU A 17 -2.11 -10.12 -9.99
CA LEU A 17 -1.27 -9.10 -10.63
C LEU A 17 -1.18 -7.84 -9.78
N LEU A 18 -2.29 -7.40 -9.19
CA LEU A 18 -2.34 -6.24 -8.32
C LEU A 18 -1.53 -6.45 -7.03
N GLU A 19 -1.67 -7.62 -6.41
CA GLU A 19 -0.87 -8.02 -5.25
C GLU A 19 0.62 -8.04 -5.60
N LEU A 20 1.00 -8.58 -6.76
CA LEU A 20 2.37 -8.59 -7.22
C LEU A 20 2.94 -7.17 -7.41
N HIS A 21 2.17 -6.25 -7.97
CA HIS A 21 2.57 -4.85 -8.14
C HIS A 21 2.71 -4.13 -6.81
N ALA A 22 1.77 -4.34 -5.88
CA ALA A 22 1.84 -3.79 -4.53
C ALA A 22 3.08 -4.30 -3.78
N HIS A 23 3.45 -5.58 -3.95
CA HIS A 23 4.64 -6.16 -3.33
C HIS A 23 5.96 -5.58 -3.87
N LYS A 24 6.03 -5.09 -5.10
CA LYS A 24 7.25 -4.44 -5.62
C LYS A 24 7.60 -3.18 -4.84
N THR A 25 6.63 -2.29 -4.62
CA THR A 25 6.81 -1.08 -3.81
C THR A 25 7.02 -1.46 -2.34
N GLY A 26 6.23 -2.39 -1.82
CA GLY A 26 6.35 -2.91 -0.47
C GLY A 26 7.73 -3.51 -0.19
N ALA A 27 8.31 -4.24 -1.14
CA ALA A 27 9.65 -4.82 -0.99
C ALA A 27 10.73 -3.75 -0.77
N LEU A 28 10.65 -2.61 -1.45
CA LEU A 28 11.59 -1.51 -1.28
C LEU A 28 11.45 -0.86 0.10
N ILE A 29 10.24 -0.64 0.56
CA ILE A 29 9.95 -0.09 1.89
C ILE A 29 10.43 -1.06 2.98
N ILE A 30 10.15 -2.35 2.83
CA ILE A 30 10.64 -3.39 3.74
C ILE A 30 12.17 -3.40 3.76
N ALA A 31 12.83 -3.33 2.62
CA ALA A 31 14.29 -3.30 2.54
C ALA A 31 14.87 -2.08 3.26
N ALA A 32 14.25 -0.91 3.12
CA ALA A 32 14.67 0.30 3.85
C ALA A 32 14.57 0.13 5.38
N VAL A 33 13.47 -0.45 5.85
CA VAL A 33 13.26 -0.75 7.28
C VAL A 33 14.27 -1.78 7.77
N GLU A 34 14.51 -2.84 6.99
CA GLU A 34 15.49 -3.88 7.31
C GLU A 34 16.92 -3.32 7.41
N LEU A 35 17.30 -2.42 6.50
CA LEU A 35 18.58 -1.72 6.56
C LEU A 35 18.69 -0.83 7.79
N GLY A 36 17.63 -0.10 8.14
CA GLY A 36 17.56 0.70 9.36
C GLY A 36 17.72 -0.14 10.61
N CYS A 37 17.04 -1.27 10.69
CA CYS A 37 17.17 -2.23 11.78
C CYS A 37 18.61 -2.79 11.89
N ALA A 38 19.21 -3.16 10.77
CA ALA A 38 20.58 -3.66 10.73
C ALA A 38 21.58 -2.60 11.19
N ALA A 39 21.44 -1.35 10.72
CA ALA A 39 22.27 -0.23 11.14
C ALA A 39 22.15 0.09 12.64
N ALA A 40 20.96 -0.11 13.21
CA ALA A 40 20.70 0.07 14.64
C ALA A 40 21.08 -1.16 15.49
N GLY A 41 21.63 -2.22 14.90
CA GLY A 41 22.00 -3.45 15.61
C GLY A 41 20.81 -4.30 16.06
N VAL A 42 19.61 -4.08 15.52
CA VAL A 42 18.41 -4.86 15.84
C VAL A 42 18.49 -6.23 15.15
N LYS A 43 18.57 -7.29 15.96
CA LYS A 43 18.70 -8.67 15.45
C LYS A 43 17.44 -9.11 14.69
N ALA A 44 17.64 -9.98 13.69
CA ALA A 44 16.59 -10.44 12.80
C ALA A 44 15.43 -11.20 13.48
N ASP A 45 15.72 -11.91 14.56
CA ASP A 45 14.76 -12.73 15.30
C ASP A 45 13.95 -11.97 16.35
N THR A 46 14.23 -10.68 16.56
CA THR A 46 13.56 -9.88 17.59
C THR A 46 12.11 -9.53 17.21
N ALA A 47 11.25 -9.44 18.23
CA ALA A 47 9.87 -8.99 18.05
C ALA A 47 9.79 -7.57 17.43
N ILE A 48 10.69 -6.68 17.85
CA ILE A 48 10.77 -5.31 17.31
C ILE A 48 10.94 -5.32 15.79
N ARG A 49 11.89 -6.11 15.28
CA ARG A 49 12.12 -6.21 13.83
C ARG A 49 10.90 -6.76 13.10
N LYS A 50 10.24 -7.77 13.66
CA LYS A 50 9.01 -8.33 13.08
C LYS A 50 7.88 -7.31 13.01
N PHE A 51 7.70 -6.49 14.05
CA PHE A 51 6.71 -5.40 14.06
C PHE A 51 7.03 -4.34 13.00
N LEU A 52 8.29 -3.93 12.89
CA LEU A 52 8.72 -2.93 11.91
C LEU A 52 8.58 -3.44 10.47
N VAL A 53 8.90 -4.70 10.20
CA VAL A 53 8.70 -5.32 8.87
C VAL A 53 7.22 -5.42 8.53
N ARG A 54 6.37 -5.78 9.49
CA ARG A 54 4.92 -5.78 9.29
C ARG A 54 4.39 -4.37 9.00
N TYR A 55 4.81 -3.38 9.77
CA TYR A 55 4.50 -1.98 9.49
C TYR A 55 4.87 -1.59 8.06
N ALA A 56 6.09 -1.91 7.63
CA ALA A 56 6.58 -1.60 6.28
C ALA A 56 5.75 -2.24 5.18
N ALA A 57 5.32 -3.50 5.37
CA ALA A 57 4.46 -4.22 4.42
C ALA A 57 3.09 -3.54 4.28
N GLU A 58 2.45 -3.19 5.40
CA GLU A 58 1.15 -2.53 5.41
C GLU A 58 1.22 -1.11 4.80
N VAL A 59 2.26 -0.34 5.16
CA VAL A 59 2.51 1.00 4.58
C VAL A 59 2.73 0.91 3.05
N GLY A 60 3.41 -0.13 2.57
CA GLY A 60 3.59 -0.36 1.14
C GLY A 60 2.27 -0.54 0.39
N LEU A 61 1.32 -1.25 1.00
CA LEU A 61 -0.03 -1.41 0.45
C LEU A 61 -0.81 -0.09 0.47
N VAL A 62 -0.77 0.64 1.59
CA VAL A 62 -1.39 1.99 1.68
C VAL A 62 -0.83 2.90 0.60
N PHE A 63 0.49 2.92 0.41
CA PHE A 63 1.14 3.74 -0.60
C PHE A 63 0.57 3.47 -1.99
N GLN A 64 0.48 2.20 -2.39
CA GLN A 64 -0.03 1.82 -3.70
C GLN A 64 -1.51 2.14 -3.87
N ILE A 65 -2.34 1.86 -2.87
CA ILE A 65 -3.77 2.14 -2.93
C ILE A 65 -4.03 3.64 -3.03
N VAL A 66 -3.36 4.44 -2.22
CA VAL A 66 -3.50 5.91 -2.23
C VAL A 66 -3.00 6.49 -3.56
N ASP A 67 -1.92 5.96 -4.12
CA ASP A 67 -1.43 6.37 -5.44
C ASP A 67 -2.48 6.11 -6.53
N ASP A 68 -3.12 4.96 -6.53
CA ASP A 68 -4.21 4.62 -7.44
C ASP A 68 -5.44 5.53 -7.25
N ILE A 69 -5.78 5.87 -6.00
CA ILE A 69 -6.87 6.82 -5.68
C ILE A 69 -6.55 8.21 -6.23
N LEU A 70 -5.34 8.70 -5.99
CA LEU A 70 -4.91 10.02 -6.44
C LEU A 70 -4.89 10.12 -7.97
N ASP A 71 -4.55 9.05 -8.68
CA ASP A 71 -4.55 9.04 -10.14
C ASP A 71 -5.93 9.36 -10.75
N VAL A 72 -7.02 9.02 -10.04
CA VAL A 72 -8.39 9.25 -10.53
C VAL A 72 -9.12 10.42 -9.86
N THR A 73 -8.63 10.91 -8.72
CA THR A 73 -9.32 11.96 -7.94
C THR A 73 -8.63 13.32 -7.98
N SER A 74 -7.31 13.36 -8.20
CA SER A 74 -6.55 14.59 -8.26
C SER A 74 -6.62 15.25 -9.63
N THR A 75 -6.38 16.56 -9.69
CA THR A 75 -6.27 17.27 -10.96
C THR A 75 -4.91 17.05 -11.62
N THR A 76 -4.83 17.25 -12.94
CA THR A 76 -3.57 17.20 -13.67
C THR A 76 -2.53 18.18 -13.12
N GLU A 77 -2.96 19.34 -12.64
CA GLU A 77 -2.10 20.36 -12.03
C GLU A 77 -1.49 19.89 -10.71
N GLU A 78 -2.27 19.17 -9.89
CA GLU A 78 -1.83 18.64 -8.60
C GLU A 78 -0.84 17.48 -8.77
N LEU A 79 -1.09 16.57 -9.71
CA LEU A 79 -0.25 15.38 -9.93
C LEU A 79 0.99 15.66 -10.79
N GLY A 80 0.98 16.71 -11.61
CA GLY A 80 2.02 16.96 -12.63
C GLY A 80 2.02 15.93 -13.78
N LYS A 81 1.01 15.07 -13.86
CA LYS A 81 0.76 14.07 -14.91
C LYS A 81 -0.73 14.07 -15.28
N PRO A 82 -1.15 13.57 -16.46
CA PRO A 82 -2.56 13.43 -16.82
C PRO A 82 -3.33 12.58 -15.79
N VAL A 83 -4.51 13.04 -15.37
CA VAL A 83 -5.42 12.29 -14.50
C VAL A 83 -5.95 11.07 -15.25
N GLY A 84 -6.06 9.92 -14.55
CA GLY A 84 -6.55 8.68 -15.14
C GLY A 84 -5.54 7.99 -16.07
N SER A 85 -4.25 8.35 -16.01
CA SER A 85 -3.22 7.80 -16.89
C SER A 85 -3.12 6.28 -16.82
N ASP A 86 -3.36 5.68 -15.66
CA ASP A 86 -3.34 4.23 -15.47
C ASP A 86 -4.58 3.55 -16.06
N ALA A 87 -5.77 4.18 -15.99
CA ALA A 87 -6.98 3.70 -16.62
C ALA A 87 -6.88 3.76 -18.16
N ASP A 88 -6.33 4.85 -18.70
CA ASP A 88 -6.13 5.04 -20.15
C ASP A 88 -5.14 4.02 -20.74
N ASN A 89 -4.23 3.50 -19.93
CA ASN A 89 -3.26 2.47 -20.32
C ASN A 89 -3.73 1.02 -20.08
N ASP A 90 -5.03 0.80 -19.80
CA ASP A 90 -5.63 -0.52 -19.47
C ASP A 90 -4.92 -1.25 -18.32
N LYS A 91 -4.36 -0.50 -17.36
CA LYS A 91 -3.70 -1.07 -16.20
C LYS A 91 -4.72 -1.54 -15.16
N THR A 92 -4.44 -2.67 -14.55
CA THR A 92 -5.17 -3.12 -13.36
C THR A 92 -4.70 -2.36 -12.14
N THR A 93 -5.62 -1.60 -11.53
CA THR A 93 -5.40 -0.82 -10.31
C THR A 93 -6.38 -1.26 -9.21
N PHE A 94 -6.18 -0.78 -7.98
CA PHE A 94 -7.17 -1.01 -6.91
C PHE A 94 -8.53 -0.40 -7.27
N ILE A 95 -8.54 0.74 -7.98
CA ILE A 95 -9.79 1.38 -8.41
C ILE A 95 -10.51 0.55 -9.47
N THR A 96 -9.81 0.07 -10.50
CA THR A 96 -10.42 -0.72 -11.59
C THR A 96 -10.94 -2.07 -11.10
N LEU A 97 -10.36 -2.61 -10.04
CA LEU A 97 -10.73 -3.93 -9.51
C LEU A 97 -11.82 -3.85 -8.42
N TYR A 98 -11.73 -2.88 -7.52
CA TYR A 98 -12.58 -2.79 -6.33
C TYR A 98 -13.51 -1.57 -6.31
N GLY A 99 -13.25 -0.56 -7.15
CA GLY A 99 -13.93 0.73 -7.09
C GLY A 99 -13.31 1.69 -6.07
N LEU A 100 -13.68 2.96 -6.17
CA LEU A 100 -13.08 4.03 -5.37
C LEU A 100 -13.40 3.89 -3.87
N GLN A 101 -14.65 3.55 -3.52
CA GLN A 101 -15.07 3.41 -2.13
C GLN A 101 -14.33 2.27 -1.43
N ASP A 102 -14.31 1.09 -2.03
CA ASP A 102 -13.61 -0.08 -1.47
C ASP A 102 -12.09 0.15 -1.40
N ALA A 103 -11.51 0.92 -2.34
CA ALA A 103 -10.11 1.28 -2.29
C ALA A 103 -9.80 2.17 -1.07
N HIS A 104 -10.64 3.16 -0.77
CA HIS A 104 -10.51 3.96 0.45
C HIS A 104 -10.57 3.11 1.71
N GLU A 105 -11.58 2.24 1.81
CA GLU A 105 -11.74 1.33 2.96
C GLU A 105 -10.54 0.39 3.13
N LYS A 106 -9.98 -0.10 2.04
CA LYS A 106 -8.75 -0.91 2.06
C LYS A 106 -7.54 -0.11 2.53
N ALA A 107 -7.37 1.12 2.07
CA ALA A 107 -6.29 1.99 2.52
C ALA A 107 -6.38 2.26 4.03
N GLU A 108 -7.57 2.57 4.54
CA GLU A 108 -7.81 2.75 5.97
C GLU A 108 -7.54 1.47 6.77
N HIS A 109 -7.99 0.32 6.26
CA HIS A 109 -7.75 -0.99 6.91
C HIS A 109 -6.25 -1.30 7.03
N HIS A 110 -5.50 -1.16 5.95
CA HIS A 110 -4.05 -1.39 5.96
C HIS A 110 -3.31 -0.37 6.81
N ASN A 111 -3.75 0.89 6.81
CA ASN A 111 -3.17 1.91 7.69
C ASN A 111 -3.40 1.59 9.17
N ALA A 112 -4.60 1.15 9.54
CA ALA A 112 -4.89 0.68 10.90
C ALA A 112 -4.01 -0.52 11.29
N ALA A 113 -3.78 -1.46 10.39
CA ALA A 113 -2.89 -2.59 10.62
C ALA A 113 -1.42 -2.16 10.78
N ALA A 114 -0.97 -1.15 10.01
CA ALA A 114 0.36 -0.56 10.16
C ALA A 114 0.52 0.08 11.55
N LEU A 115 -0.45 0.88 11.99
CA LEU A 115 -0.42 1.51 13.32
C LEU A 115 -0.43 0.46 14.44
N ALA A 116 -1.25 -0.58 14.34
CA ALA A 116 -1.31 -1.68 15.31
C ALA A 116 0.02 -2.43 15.43
N ALA A 117 0.77 -2.56 14.33
CA ALA A 117 2.10 -3.17 14.36
C ALA A 117 3.11 -2.37 15.21
N LEU A 118 2.87 -1.08 15.45
CA LEU A 118 3.73 -0.20 16.22
C LEU A 118 3.34 -0.10 17.71
N ASP A 119 2.21 -0.68 18.14
CA ASP A 119 1.68 -0.51 19.50
C ASP A 119 2.69 -0.89 20.59
N ALA A 120 3.36 -2.03 20.41
CA ALA A 120 4.36 -2.50 21.37
C ALA A 120 5.64 -1.65 21.46
N LEU A 121 5.84 -0.72 20.52
CA LEU A 121 7.05 0.13 20.47
C LEU A 121 6.90 1.45 21.23
N GLY A 122 5.70 1.77 21.70
CA GLY A 122 5.42 2.97 22.47
C GLY A 122 5.77 4.28 21.74
N PRO A 123 6.10 5.35 22.46
CA PRO A 123 6.36 6.68 21.89
C PRO A 123 7.56 6.74 20.94
N LYS A 124 8.49 5.80 21.02
CA LYS A 124 9.62 5.73 20.09
C LYS A 124 9.23 5.55 18.64
N ALA A 125 8.01 5.05 18.40
CA ALA A 125 7.45 4.86 17.05
C ALA A 125 6.54 6.01 16.59
N ASP A 126 6.46 7.13 17.32
CA ASP A 126 5.53 8.22 16.98
C ASP A 126 5.80 8.84 15.60
N PHE A 127 7.06 8.92 15.20
CA PHE A 127 7.41 9.38 13.85
C PHE A 127 6.85 8.44 12.76
N LEU A 128 6.91 7.14 12.97
CA LEU A 128 6.35 6.16 12.03
C LEU A 128 4.82 6.21 11.98
N ARG A 129 4.17 6.50 13.12
CA ARG A 129 2.72 6.73 13.17
C ARG A 129 2.33 7.96 12.38
N LEU A 130 3.06 9.05 12.55
CA LEU A 130 2.85 10.28 11.79
C LEU A 130 3.03 10.03 10.29
N MET A 131 4.07 9.33 9.88
CA MET A 131 4.29 8.96 8.48
C MET A 131 3.12 8.18 7.88
N ALA A 132 2.58 7.20 8.60
CA ALA A 132 1.44 6.41 8.14
C ALA A 132 0.18 7.28 7.99
N ALA A 133 -0.08 8.18 8.93
CA ALA A 133 -1.21 9.12 8.85
C ALA A 133 -1.08 10.07 7.66
N GLU A 134 0.07 10.70 7.49
CA GLU A 134 0.35 11.61 6.37
C GLU A 134 0.24 10.89 5.01
N LEU A 135 0.68 9.64 4.94
CA LEU A 135 0.57 8.85 3.72
C LEU A 135 -0.88 8.58 3.33
N LEU A 136 -1.73 8.25 4.31
CA LEU A 136 -3.15 8.00 4.07
C LEU A 136 -3.88 9.27 3.59
N GLU A 137 -3.52 10.43 4.12
CA GLU A 137 -4.17 11.72 3.86
C GLU A 137 -3.50 12.52 2.73
N ARG A 138 -2.41 12.03 2.14
CA ARG A 138 -1.68 12.78 1.13
C ARG A 138 -2.55 13.13 -0.08
N LYS A 139 -2.29 14.32 -0.64
CA LYS A 139 -3.00 14.87 -1.81
C LYS A 139 -2.12 14.95 -3.06
N LYS A 140 -0.86 14.55 -2.95
CA LYS A 140 0.15 14.55 -4.03
C LYS A 140 1.05 13.34 -3.94
#